data_2fd49ef8c9528e15cfe21370d9a861a7
#
_entry.id   2fd49ef8c9528e15cfe21370d9a861a7
#
_cell.length_a   1.000
_cell.length_b   1.000
_cell.length_c   1.000
_cell.angle_alpha   90.00
_cell.angle_beta   90.00
_cell.angle_gamma   90.00
#
_symmetry.space_group_name_H-M   'P 1'
#
loop_
_entity.id
_entity.type
_entity.pdbx_description
1 polymer ?
#
loop_
_entity_poly.entity_id
_entity_poly.type
_entity_poly.pdbx_seq_one_letter_code
_entity_poly.pdbx_strand_id
1 'polypeptide(L)'
;MAVQVQGQATPFPETRLADNATHTYCIAGGGWSSARRTSAVWGMNHLANTTDMGAKYESACGPHTDVLWKVKNLAGSVRGLTRCTRVNGPKCDSATIWMDFPQLAKGTDDWYDYRKTAVHEIGHTIGFDHHASGSHKCAMRTGEVPSRSIVWRSYTAHDRSHINKAY
;
A
#
# COMPACT_ATOMS: atom_id res chain seq x y z
N MET A 1 30.05 -27.42 -1.34
CA MET A 1 29.01 -27.21 -0.32
C MET A 1 28.39 -25.84 -0.58
N ALA A 2 27.15 -25.81 -1.07
CA ALA A 2 26.45 -24.55 -1.28
C ALA A 2 25.79 -24.15 0.04
N VAL A 3 26.21 -23.05 0.62
CA VAL A 3 25.55 -22.44 1.78
C VAL A 3 24.24 -21.83 1.29
N GLN A 4 23.13 -22.47 1.59
CA GLN A 4 21.81 -21.88 1.45
C GLN A 4 21.69 -20.81 2.53
N VAL A 5 21.75 -19.55 2.14
CA VAL A 5 21.31 -18.44 2.99
C VAL A 5 19.77 -18.56 3.06
N GLN A 6 19.29 -19.18 4.13
CA GLN A 6 17.88 -19.13 4.50
C GLN A 6 17.58 -17.66 4.83
N GLY A 7 16.98 -16.94 3.89
CA GLY A 7 16.34 -15.67 4.19
C GLY A 7 15.29 -15.94 5.28
N GLN A 8 15.43 -15.29 6.43
CA GLN A 8 14.41 -15.34 7.46
C GLN A 8 13.11 -14.88 6.83
N ALA A 9 12.15 -15.80 6.78
CA ALA A 9 10.79 -15.46 6.36
C ALA A 9 10.26 -14.45 7.37
N THR A 10 10.03 -13.21 6.94
CA THR A 10 9.30 -12.24 7.75
C THR A 10 7.96 -12.85 8.12
N PRO A 11 7.57 -12.83 9.41
CA PRO A 11 6.28 -13.38 9.81
C PRO A 11 5.16 -12.59 9.14
N PHE A 12 4.22 -13.29 8.50
CA PHE A 12 3.02 -12.68 7.93
C PHE A 12 1.79 -13.24 8.67
N PRO A 13 0.84 -12.40 9.10
CA PRO A 13 0.82 -10.94 8.96
C PRO A 13 1.72 -10.23 9.99
N GLU A 14 2.37 -9.16 9.55
CA GLU A 14 3.21 -8.29 10.40
C GLU A 14 2.37 -7.19 11.07
N THR A 15 1.24 -6.84 10.45
CA THR A 15 0.22 -5.92 10.96
C THR A 15 -1.15 -6.62 10.94
N ARG A 16 -2.26 -5.87 11.06
CA ARG A 16 -3.59 -6.46 10.95
C ARG A 16 -3.91 -6.81 9.51
N LEU A 17 -4.43 -8.01 9.28
CA LEU A 17 -5.08 -8.37 8.02
C LEU A 17 -6.35 -7.53 7.80
N ALA A 18 -6.72 -7.29 6.56
CA ALA A 18 -8.07 -6.84 6.22
C ALA A 18 -9.10 -7.91 6.62
N ASP A 19 -10.31 -7.49 6.92
CA ASP A 19 -11.34 -8.40 7.38
C ASP A 19 -11.97 -9.24 6.26
N ASN A 20 -11.83 -8.80 5.01
CA ASN A 20 -12.35 -9.49 3.83
C ASN A 20 -11.38 -9.42 2.63
N ALA A 21 -11.69 -10.19 1.58
CA ALA A 21 -10.85 -10.32 0.38
C ALA A 21 -11.11 -9.24 -0.69
N THR A 22 -12.04 -8.30 -0.48
CA THR A 22 -12.33 -7.25 -1.45
C THR A 22 -12.29 -5.90 -0.79
N HIS A 23 -11.26 -5.10 -1.10
CA HIS A 23 -11.23 -3.72 -0.65
C HIS A 23 -12.20 -2.84 -1.44
N THR A 24 -13.29 -2.42 -0.80
CA THR A 24 -14.02 -1.25 -1.25
C THR A 24 -13.19 0.00 -0.92
N TYR A 25 -13.11 0.96 -1.83
CA TYR A 25 -12.32 2.16 -1.58
C TYR A 25 -12.96 3.43 -2.15
N CYS A 26 -12.71 4.54 -1.47
CA CYS A 26 -13.15 5.86 -1.90
C CYS A 26 -12.02 6.90 -1.76
N ILE A 27 -12.15 8.01 -2.48
CA ILE A 27 -11.22 9.14 -2.44
C ILE A 27 -11.94 10.33 -1.85
N ALA A 28 -11.56 10.72 -0.64
CA ALA A 28 -12.23 11.73 0.17
C ALA A 28 -11.45 13.04 0.29
N GLY A 29 -12.18 14.15 0.44
CA GLY A 29 -11.61 15.45 0.69
C GLY A 29 -10.96 16.12 -0.53
N GLY A 30 -10.30 17.27 -0.27
CA GLY A 30 -9.61 18.08 -1.28
C GLY A 30 -8.16 17.64 -1.54
N GLY A 31 -7.49 18.36 -2.45
CA GLY A 31 -6.06 18.14 -2.76
C GLY A 31 -5.77 17.08 -3.83
N TRP A 32 -6.79 16.49 -4.41
CA TRP A 32 -6.69 15.45 -5.44
C TRP A 32 -6.74 16.04 -6.85
N SER A 33 -5.59 16.15 -7.50
CA SER A 33 -5.53 16.35 -8.96
C SER A 33 -5.83 15.03 -9.69
N SER A 34 -6.04 15.09 -11.01
CA SER A 34 -6.23 13.90 -11.84
C SER A 34 -5.08 12.90 -11.69
N ALA A 35 -3.83 13.36 -11.76
CA ALA A 35 -2.65 12.51 -11.61
C ALA A 35 -2.58 11.82 -10.24
N ARG A 36 -2.92 12.55 -9.16
CA ARG A 36 -2.96 12.02 -7.79
C ARG A 36 -4.03 10.96 -7.61
N ARG A 37 -5.25 11.21 -8.12
CA ARG A 37 -6.34 10.21 -8.14
C ARG A 37 -5.94 8.97 -8.91
N THR A 38 -5.35 9.14 -10.09
CA THR A 38 -4.89 8.04 -10.92
C THR A 38 -3.89 7.16 -10.19
N SER A 39 -3.01 7.71 -9.33
CA SER A 39 -2.05 6.91 -8.57
C SER A 39 -2.71 6.01 -7.52
N ALA A 40 -3.72 6.51 -6.80
CA ALA A 40 -4.48 5.73 -5.83
C ALA A 40 -5.27 4.60 -6.53
N VAL A 41 -6.00 4.94 -7.61
CA VAL A 41 -6.74 3.96 -8.41
C VAL A 41 -5.80 2.91 -9.01
N TRP A 42 -4.64 3.34 -9.52
CA TRP A 42 -3.63 2.42 -10.06
C TRP A 42 -3.13 1.44 -9.00
N GLY A 43 -2.86 1.91 -7.78
CA GLY A 43 -2.43 1.06 -6.67
C GLY A 43 -3.46 0.00 -6.31
N MET A 44 -4.74 0.39 -6.19
CA MET A 44 -5.84 -0.53 -5.91
C MET A 44 -6.02 -1.57 -7.03
N ASN A 45 -5.98 -1.12 -8.29
CA ASN A 45 -6.05 -2.03 -9.43
C ASN A 45 -4.82 -2.95 -9.51
N HIS A 46 -3.64 -2.47 -9.12
CA HIS A 46 -2.44 -3.29 -9.07
C HIS A 46 -2.57 -4.43 -8.05
N LEU A 47 -3.11 -4.15 -6.86
CA LEU A 47 -3.43 -5.19 -5.89
C LEU A 47 -4.35 -6.25 -6.51
N ALA A 48 -5.50 -5.82 -7.05
CA ALA A 48 -6.51 -6.72 -7.60
C ALA A 48 -6.02 -7.52 -8.82
N ASN A 49 -5.14 -6.96 -9.63
CA ASN A 49 -4.63 -7.63 -10.83
C ASN A 49 -3.46 -8.57 -10.57
N THR A 50 -2.84 -8.50 -9.39
CA THR A 50 -1.63 -9.27 -9.08
C THR A 50 -1.78 -10.23 -7.90
N THR A 51 -2.93 -10.21 -7.22
CA THR A 51 -3.26 -11.07 -6.08
C THR A 51 -4.70 -11.57 -6.18
N ASP A 52 -5.10 -12.43 -5.26
CA ASP A 52 -6.48 -12.95 -5.17
C ASP A 52 -7.44 -11.95 -4.49
N MET A 53 -6.95 -10.79 -4.05
CA MET A 53 -7.81 -9.75 -3.50
C MET A 53 -8.51 -8.96 -4.61
N GLY A 54 -9.75 -8.56 -4.35
CA GLY A 54 -10.50 -7.62 -5.18
C GLY A 54 -10.29 -6.15 -4.75
N ALA A 55 -10.59 -5.23 -5.68
CA ALA A 55 -10.70 -3.81 -5.37
C ALA A 55 -11.91 -3.19 -6.09
N LYS A 56 -12.75 -2.45 -5.34
CA LYS A 56 -13.97 -1.84 -5.85
C LYS A 56 -14.03 -0.37 -5.48
N TYR A 57 -14.06 0.51 -6.49
CA TYR A 57 -14.22 1.94 -6.26
C TYR A 57 -15.65 2.29 -5.87
N GLU A 58 -15.78 3.17 -4.88
CA GLU A 58 -17.04 3.78 -4.45
C GLU A 58 -16.98 5.30 -4.68
N SER A 59 -18.00 5.86 -5.30
CA SER A 59 -18.07 7.30 -5.60
C SER A 59 -18.26 8.15 -4.34
N ALA A 60 -18.79 7.56 -3.27
CA ALA A 60 -18.96 8.18 -1.96
C ALA A 60 -18.39 7.25 -0.88
N CYS A 61 -17.71 7.85 0.10
CA CYS A 61 -17.23 7.14 1.27
C CYS A 61 -18.41 6.83 2.22
N GLY A 62 -18.56 5.59 2.60
CA GLY A 62 -19.62 5.11 3.48
C GLY A 62 -19.09 4.38 4.70
N PRO A 63 -20.01 3.94 5.59
CA PRO A 63 -19.63 3.21 6.80
C PRO A 63 -19.01 1.83 6.52
N HIS A 64 -19.17 1.32 5.31
CA HIS A 64 -18.65 0.00 4.89
C HIS A 64 -17.44 0.12 3.94
N THR A 65 -16.92 1.32 3.74
CA THR A 65 -15.71 1.51 2.92
C THR A 65 -14.49 1.02 3.68
N ASP A 66 -13.74 0.10 3.06
CA ASP A 66 -12.57 -0.53 3.67
C ASP A 66 -11.33 0.36 3.62
N VAL A 67 -11.16 1.15 2.54
CA VAL A 67 -9.99 2.02 2.36
C VAL A 67 -10.41 3.45 1.99
N LEU A 68 -10.11 4.39 2.89
CA LEU A 68 -10.36 5.82 2.67
C LEU A 68 -9.06 6.50 2.28
N TRP A 69 -8.99 7.03 1.06
CA TRP A 69 -7.87 7.82 0.59
C TRP A 69 -8.05 9.29 0.92
N LYS A 70 -7.06 9.92 1.56
CA LYS A 70 -7.05 11.33 1.94
C LYS A 70 -5.71 11.98 1.60
N VAL A 71 -5.71 13.29 1.41
CA VAL A 71 -4.50 14.11 1.32
C VAL A 71 -4.26 14.80 2.65
N LYS A 72 -3.00 14.79 3.11
CA LYS A 72 -2.62 15.46 4.36
C LYS A 72 -1.13 15.79 4.34
N ASN A 73 -0.76 16.95 4.84
CA ASN A 73 0.62 17.26 5.18
C ASN A 73 1.00 16.43 6.43
N LEU A 74 1.99 15.56 6.28
CA LEU A 74 2.48 14.70 7.34
C LEU A 74 3.73 15.30 8.00
N ALA A 75 4.08 14.86 9.20
CA ALA A 75 5.24 15.37 9.90
C ALA A 75 6.55 14.86 9.27
N GLY A 76 7.56 15.72 9.26
CA GLY A 76 8.92 15.36 8.81
C GLY A 76 8.98 15.01 7.33
N SER A 77 9.60 13.87 7.02
CA SER A 77 9.78 13.38 5.65
C SER A 77 8.81 12.26 5.27
N VAL A 78 7.75 12.07 6.05
CA VAL A 78 6.74 11.03 5.81
C VAL A 78 5.95 11.36 4.55
N ARG A 79 5.89 10.42 3.61
CA ARG A 79 5.26 10.59 2.30
C ARG A 79 3.88 9.96 2.20
N GLY A 80 3.64 8.94 3.01
CA GLY A 80 2.36 8.25 3.14
C GLY A 80 2.19 7.74 4.57
N LEU A 81 0.96 7.48 4.97
CA LEU A 81 0.62 6.94 6.28
C LEU A 81 -0.67 6.15 6.20
N THR A 82 -0.63 4.93 6.66
CA THR A 82 -1.81 4.07 6.79
C THR A 82 -2.13 3.82 8.26
N ARG A 83 -3.41 3.90 8.60
CA ARG A 83 -3.91 3.49 9.92
C ARG A 83 -5.21 2.73 9.79
N CYS A 84 -5.31 1.63 10.49
CA CYS A 84 -6.59 0.98 10.72
C CYS A 84 -7.45 1.88 11.62
N THR A 85 -8.60 2.30 11.13
CA THR A 85 -9.50 3.25 11.80
C THR A 85 -10.75 2.58 12.37
N ARG A 86 -11.05 1.37 11.91
CA ARG A 86 -12.10 0.51 12.46
C ARG A 86 -11.62 -0.93 12.46
N VAL A 87 -11.82 -1.62 13.57
CA VAL A 87 -11.39 -3.01 13.74
C VAL A 87 -12.60 -3.95 13.80
N ASN A 88 -12.41 -5.17 13.29
CA ASN A 88 -13.33 -6.29 13.39
C ASN A 88 -12.58 -7.48 14.01
N GLY A 89 -12.66 -7.60 15.34
CA GLY A 89 -11.83 -8.55 16.07
C GLY A 89 -10.33 -8.30 15.86
N PRO A 90 -9.53 -9.30 15.44
CA PRO A 90 -8.11 -9.13 15.17
C PRO A 90 -7.82 -8.44 13.83
N LYS A 91 -8.82 -8.25 12.97
CA LYS A 91 -8.69 -7.74 11.61
C LYS A 91 -9.01 -6.25 11.53
N CYS A 92 -8.57 -5.63 10.44
CA CYS A 92 -8.90 -4.25 10.11
C CYS A 92 -10.10 -4.23 9.16
N ASP A 93 -11.20 -3.64 9.61
CA ASP A 93 -12.43 -3.47 8.85
C ASP A 93 -12.40 -2.18 8.01
N SER A 94 -11.71 -1.14 8.48
CA SER A 94 -11.50 0.08 7.68
C SER A 94 -10.17 0.73 8.00
N ALA A 95 -9.47 1.13 6.95
CA ALA A 95 -8.21 1.86 7.04
C ALA A 95 -8.30 3.22 6.35
N THR A 96 -7.58 4.20 6.87
CA THR A 96 -7.37 5.46 6.16
C THR A 96 -5.92 5.53 5.69
N ILE A 97 -5.75 5.85 4.41
CA ILE A 97 -4.46 6.14 3.79
C ILE A 97 -4.36 7.65 3.55
N TRP A 98 -3.34 8.27 4.10
CA TRP A 98 -2.99 9.66 3.83
C TRP A 98 -1.78 9.72 2.90
N MET A 99 -1.87 10.56 1.87
CA MET A 99 -0.79 10.84 0.93
C MET A 99 -0.31 12.28 1.15
N ASP A 100 0.99 12.47 1.35
CA ASP A 100 1.64 13.79 1.41
C ASP A 100 2.26 14.13 0.05
N PHE A 101 1.48 14.70 -0.83
CA PHE A 101 1.94 15.05 -2.18
C PHE A 101 3.01 16.13 -2.21
N PRO A 102 3.03 17.17 -1.34
CA PRO A 102 4.17 18.06 -1.22
C PRO A 102 5.49 17.36 -0.86
N GLN A 103 5.47 16.34 -0.01
CA GLN A 103 6.68 15.56 0.28
C GLN A 103 7.06 14.62 -0.87
N LEU A 104 6.08 14.03 -1.52
CA LEU A 104 6.30 13.18 -2.70
C LEU A 104 6.89 13.97 -3.86
N ALA A 105 6.46 15.21 -4.08
CA ALA A 105 6.97 16.09 -5.13
C ALA A 105 8.43 16.57 -4.92
N LYS A 106 9.03 16.28 -3.77
CA LYS A 106 10.48 16.47 -3.56
C LYS A 106 11.32 15.35 -4.14
N GLY A 107 10.69 14.26 -4.57
CA GLY A 107 11.34 13.15 -5.24
C GLY A 107 11.73 13.47 -6.68
N THR A 108 12.31 12.49 -7.35
CA THR A 108 12.85 12.66 -8.72
C THR A 108 11.80 12.45 -9.81
N ASP A 109 10.71 11.78 -9.52
CA ASP A 109 9.67 11.46 -10.51
C ASP A 109 8.30 11.21 -9.85
N ASP A 110 7.46 12.23 -9.84
CA ASP A 110 6.12 12.21 -9.23
C ASP A 110 5.26 11.02 -9.66
N TRP A 111 5.33 10.65 -10.96
CA TRP A 111 4.51 9.57 -11.49
C TRP A 111 4.85 8.22 -10.86
N TYR A 112 6.15 7.95 -10.67
CA TYR A 112 6.63 6.71 -10.05
C TYR A 112 6.50 6.74 -8.53
N ASP A 113 6.83 7.87 -7.91
CA ASP A 113 6.80 8.04 -6.45
C ASP A 113 5.36 7.95 -5.90
N TYR A 114 4.38 8.54 -6.58
CA TYR A 114 2.97 8.45 -6.18
C TYR A 114 2.46 7.00 -6.23
N ARG A 115 2.79 6.26 -7.29
CA ARG A 115 2.37 4.86 -7.43
C ARG A 115 3.09 3.92 -6.48
N LYS A 116 4.39 4.14 -6.29
CA LYS A 116 5.17 3.37 -5.31
C LYS A 116 4.58 3.53 -3.91
N THR A 117 4.33 4.77 -3.51
CA THR A 117 3.76 5.08 -2.20
C THR A 117 2.34 4.54 -2.08
N ALA A 118 1.51 4.65 -3.12
CA ALA A 118 0.16 4.08 -3.09
C ALA A 118 0.17 2.57 -2.82
N VAL A 119 1.00 1.79 -3.54
CA VAL A 119 1.10 0.33 -3.30
C VAL A 119 1.69 0.02 -1.93
N HIS A 120 2.66 0.81 -1.47
CA HIS A 120 3.25 0.69 -0.13
C HIS A 120 2.17 0.83 0.96
N GLU A 121 1.38 1.90 0.90
CA GLU A 121 0.34 2.16 1.89
C GLU A 121 -0.80 1.14 1.84
N ILE A 122 -1.14 0.64 0.65
CA ILE A 122 -2.09 -0.48 0.51
C ILE A 122 -1.53 -1.73 1.20
N GLY A 123 -0.24 -2.00 1.10
CA GLY A 123 0.41 -3.12 1.79
C GLY A 123 0.14 -3.14 3.30
N HIS A 124 0.15 -1.97 3.93
CA HIS A 124 -0.18 -1.85 5.35
C HIS A 124 -1.65 -2.15 5.66
N THR A 125 -2.57 -2.01 4.72
CA THR A 125 -3.99 -2.39 4.93
C THR A 125 -4.23 -3.88 4.90
N ILE A 126 -3.28 -4.65 4.37
CA ILE A 126 -3.42 -6.09 4.11
C ILE A 126 -2.43 -6.97 4.90
N GLY A 127 -1.73 -6.39 5.87
CA GLY A 127 -0.94 -7.15 6.83
C GLY A 127 0.57 -7.02 6.71
N PHE A 128 1.12 -6.20 5.81
CA PHE A 128 2.56 -5.95 5.72
C PHE A 128 3.03 -4.80 6.60
N ASP A 129 4.23 -4.93 7.11
CA ASP A 129 5.06 -3.85 7.65
C ASP A 129 6.17 -3.49 6.64
N HIS A 130 7.06 -2.62 7.04
CA HIS A 130 8.18 -2.19 6.21
C HIS A 130 9.20 -3.30 6.02
N HIS A 131 9.58 -3.55 4.78
CA HIS A 131 10.73 -4.40 4.50
C HIS A 131 12.03 -3.63 4.73
N ALA A 132 12.97 -4.25 5.44
CA ALA A 132 14.27 -3.65 5.75
C ALA A 132 15.01 -3.21 4.47
N SER A 133 15.66 -2.07 4.55
CA SER A 133 16.49 -1.55 3.46
C SER A 133 17.62 -2.52 3.12
N GLY A 134 17.75 -2.92 1.89
CA GLY A 134 18.95 -3.59 1.38
C GLY A 134 18.73 -4.87 0.58
N SER A 135 17.79 -5.74 0.91
CA SER A 135 17.66 -7.05 0.26
C SER A 135 16.44 -7.21 -0.66
N HIS A 136 15.37 -6.45 -0.45
CA HIS A 136 14.12 -6.65 -1.19
C HIS A 136 13.77 -5.47 -2.08
N LYS A 137 13.74 -5.73 -3.40
CA LYS A 137 13.23 -4.77 -4.39
C LYS A 137 11.71 -4.94 -4.46
N CYS A 138 10.96 -4.16 -3.68
CA CYS A 138 9.50 -4.22 -3.64
C CYS A 138 8.90 -2.90 -3.17
N ALA A 139 7.57 -2.79 -3.27
CA ALA A 139 6.83 -1.62 -2.83
C ALA A 139 6.96 -1.36 -1.32
N MET A 140 7.09 -2.40 -0.49
CA MET A 140 7.15 -2.28 0.97
C MET A 140 8.48 -1.73 1.51
N ARG A 141 9.46 -1.48 0.64
CA ARG A 141 10.68 -0.78 1.04
C ARG A 141 10.39 0.67 1.38
N THR A 142 10.96 1.15 2.49
CA THR A 142 10.88 2.56 2.91
C THR A 142 11.68 3.49 2.02
N GLY A 143 11.31 4.77 2.03
CA GLY A 143 12.04 5.84 1.36
C GLY A 143 11.79 5.93 -0.14
N GLU A 144 12.40 6.95 -0.74
CA GLU A 144 12.40 7.14 -2.18
C GLU A 144 13.25 6.08 -2.88
N VAL A 145 12.79 5.65 -4.03
CA VAL A 145 13.54 4.78 -4.91
C VAL A 145 13.62 5.46 -6.28
N PRO A 146 14.79 6.03 -6.66
CA PRO A 146 14.95 6.73 -7.94
C PRO A 146 15.05 5.73 -9.09
N SER A 147 14.00 4.93 -9.28
CA SER A 147 13.95 3.87 -10.29
C SER A 147 12.58 3.79 -10.94
N ARG A 148 12.59 3.68 -12.27
CA ARG A 148 11.39 3.49 -13.08
C ARG A 148 10.95 2.04 -13.22
N SER A 149 11.69 1.08 -12.65
CA SER A 149 11.33 -0.33 -12.70
C SER A 149 10.05 -0.62 -11.92
N ILE A 150 9.16 -1.42 -12.51
CA ILE A 150 7.89 -1.84 -11.90
C ILE A 150 8.10 -2.63 -10.59
N VAL A 151 9.24 -3.26 -10.42
CA VAL A 151 9.55 -4.07 -9.23
C VAL A 151 9.43 -3.27 -7.94
N TRP A 152 9.73 -1.97 -7.99
CA TRP A 152 9.63 -1.07 -6.84
C TRP A 152 8.21 -0.60 -6.53
N ARG A 153 7.27 -0.90 -7.41
CA ARG A 153 5.85 -0.60 -7.27
C ARG A 153 5.00 -1.87 -7.23
N SER A 154 5.61 -2.99 -6.89
CA SER A 154 4.95 -4.30 -6.85
C SER A 154 5.31 -5.03 -5.56
N TYR A 155 4.44 -5.90 -5.13
CA TYR A 155 4.74 -6.92 -4.15
C TYR A 155 5.60 -8.01 -4.79
N THR A 156 6.53 -8.60 -4.02
CA THR A 156 7.32 -9.74 -4.49
C THR A 156 6.43 -10.95 -4.74
N ALA A 157 6.94 -11.98 -5.42
CA ALA A 157 6.22 -13.25 -5.55
C ALA A 157 5.92 -13.89 -4.17
N HIS A 158 6.84 -13.70 -3.22
CA HIS A 158 6.67 -14.15 -1.84
C HIS A 158 5.53 -13.40 -1.14
N ASP A 159 5.50 -12.07 -1.23
CA ASP A 159 4.44 -11.24 -0.66
C ASP A 159 3.06 -11.63 -1.23
N ARG A 160 2.97 -11.76 -2.56
CA ARG A 160 1.74 -12.21 -3.21
C ARG A 160 1.28 -13.58 -2.76
N SER A 161 2.22 -14.51 -2.53
CA SER A 161 1.88 -15.82 -1.97
C SER A 161 1.28 -15.73 -0.56
N HIS A 162 1.75 -14.80 0.26
CA HIS A 162 1.16 -14.54 1.58
C HIS A 162 -0.25 -13.96 1.47
N ILE A 163 -0.45 -12.96 0.60
CA ILE A 163 -1.77 -12.38 0.33
C ILE A 163 -2.74 -13.48 -0.11
N ASN A 164 -2.39 -14.23 -1.14
CA ASN A 164 -3.25 -15.25 -1.73
C ASN A 164 -3.56 -16.45 -0.80
N LYS A 165 -2.76 -16.64 0.26
CA LYS A 165 -3.07 -17.62 1.30
C LYS A 165 -3.97 -17.07 2.40
N ALA A 166 -3.99 -15.76 2.59
CA ALA A 166 -4.74 -15.10 3.65
C ALA A 166 -6.16 -14.73 3.21
N TYR A 167 -6.36 -14.54 1.91
CA TYR A 167 -7.60 -14.11 1.27
C TYR A 167 -8.03 -15.07 0.16
#